data_3878d65aa4bc9f0a49e7bf71e225677b
#
_entry.id   3878d65aa4bc9f0a49e7bf71e225677b
#
_cell.length_a   1.000
_cell.length_b   1.000
_cell.length_c   1.000
_cell.angle_alpha   90.00
_cell.angle_beta   90.00
_cell.angle_gamma   90.00
#
_symmetry.space_group_name_H-M   'P 1'
#
loop_
_entity.id
_entity.type
_entity.pdbx_description
1 polymer ?
#
loop_
_entity_poly.entity_id
_entity_poly.type
_entity_poly.pdbx_seq_one_letter_code
_entity_poly.pdbx_strand_id
1 'polypeptide(L)'
;MTHDDDKLRPLDRQLQLDDIPNIDLYMDQVIQLFERTFEATTRTEGETILTKTMINNYAKKKLFFPVTNKKYTKNHLILISLIYQLKGTVSINDIKATLTELNQGVANETLNLEAFYASYLENTVRNLETFEAEQASADENEPIDQLQQILSLAHMSNLYRRAAERMIDQLDG
;
A
#
# COMPACT_ATOMS: atom_id res chain seq x y z
N MET A 1 -2.06 -15.22 -36.34
CA MET A 1 -1.41 -14.18 -35.51
C MET A 1 -2.34 -13.92 -34.35
N THR A 2 -2.06 -14.58 -33.26
CA THR A 2 -2.81 -14.42 -32.02
C THR A 2 -2.33 -13.12 -31.39
N HIS A 3 -3.22 -12.11 -31.33
CA HIS A 3 -3.07 -11.01 -30.40
C HIS A 3 -3.09 -11.62 -29.00
N ASP A 4 -1.91 -11.72 -28.43
CA ASP A 4 -1.74 -11.92 -27.00
C ASP A 4 -2.44 -10.75 -26.31
N ASP A 5 -3.52 -11.04 -25.59
CA ASP A 5 -4.16 -10.10 -24.69
C ASP A 5 -3.09 -9.63 -23.71
N ASP A 6 -2.48 -8.49 -24.01
CA ASP A 6 -1.65 -7.75 -23.10
C ASP A 6 -2.57 -7.32 -21.96
N LYS A 7 -2.77 -8.22 -21.00
CA LYS A 7 -3.56 -7.97 -19.79
C LYS A 7 -2.86 -6.83 -19.09
N LEU A 8 -3.38 -5.62 -19.29
CA LEU A 8 -2.97 -4.44 -18.56
C LEU A 8 -2.84 -4.81 -17.08
N ARG A 9 -1.68 -4.53 -16.50
CA ARG A 9 -1.44 -4.78 -15.09
C ARG A 9 -2.49 -4.05 -14.27
N PRO A 10 -3.05 -4.68 -13.23
CA PRO A 10 -3.99 -3.98 -12.37
C PRO A 10 -3.29 -2.76 -11.74
N LEU A 11 -3.99 -1.64 -11.69
CA LEU A 11 -3.48 -0.40 -11.10
C LEU A 11 -3.42 -0.45 -9.58
N ASP A 12 -4.25 -1.29 -8.97
CA ASP A 12 -4.31 -1.46 -7.52
C ASP A 12 -4.40 -2.94 -7.12
N ARG A 13 -3.74 -3.26 -6.02
CA ARG A 13 -3.87 -4.50 -5.27
C ARG A 13 -3.73 -4.18 -3.80
N GLN A 14 -4.56 -4.84 -3.00
CA GLN A 14 -4.53 -4.74 -1.54
C GLN A 14 -4.50 -6.13 -0.93
N LEU A 15 -3.79 -6.29 0.19
CA LEU A 15 -3.87 -7.50 0.99
C LEU A 15 -5.25 -7.56 1.64
N GLN A 16 -6.08 -8.52 1.24
CA GLN A 16 -7.41 -8.70 1.80
C GLN A 16 -7.35 -9.37 3.18
N LEU A 17 -8.27 -9.05 4.06
CA LEU A 17 -8.34 -9.67 5.40
C LEU A 17 -8.50 -11.20 5.32
N ASP A 18 -9.26 -11.69 4.34
CA ASP A 18 -9.50 -13.11 4.13
C ASP A 18 -8.27 -13.86 3.60
N ASP A 19 -7.31 -13.15 2.99
CA ASP A 19 -6.05 -13.72 2.51
C ASP A 19 -5.01 -13.89 3.64
N ILE A 20 -5.23 -13.25 4.79
CA ILE A 20 -4.35 -13.36 5.94
C ILE A 20 -4.69 -14.64 6.71
N PRO A 21 -3.75 -15.58 6.86
CA PRO A 21 -3.97 -16.81 7.62
C PRO A 21 -4.33 -16.55 9.09
N ASN A 22 -5.13 -17.42 9.69
CA ASN A 22 -5.50 -17.35 11.12
C ASN A 22 -4.40 -17.90 12.06
N ILE A 23 -3.18 -17.97 11.58
CA ILE A 23 -1.99 -18.36 12.35
C ILE A 23 -0.91 -17.30 12.22
N ASP A 24 -0.09 -17.16 13.24
CA ASP A 24 1.08 -16.29 13.17
C ASP A 24 2.11 -16.83 12.19
N LEU A 25 2.72 -15.97 11.38
CA LEU A 25 3.62 -16.32 10.31
C LEU A 25 5.08 -16.03 10.67
N TYR A 26 6.00 -16.86 10.20
CA TYR A 26 7.42 -16.52 10.16
C TYR A 26 7.72 -15.54 9.01
N MET A 27 8.84 -14.85 9.11
CA MET A 27 9.24 -13.80 8.14
C MET A 27 9.21 -14.29 6.67
N ASP A 28 9.70 -15.49 6.40
CA ASP A 28 9.69 -16.05 5.03
C ASP A 28 8.27 -16.24 4.49
N GLN A 29 7.33 -16.64 5.35
CA GLN A 29 5.92 -16.79 4.99
C GLN A 29 5.26 -15.43 4.74
N VAL A 30 5.61 -14.41 5.52
CA VAL A 30 5.16 -13.02 5.30
C VAL A 30 5.62 -12.54 3.92
N ILE A 31 6.90 -12.74 3.58
CA ILE A 31 7.45 -12.35 2.27
C ILE A 31 6.69 -13.05 1.13
N GLN A 32 6.47 -14.36 1.23
CA GLN A 32 5.72 -15.11 0.22
C GLN A 32 4.28 -14.61 0.05
N LEU A 33 3.60 -14.27 1.15
CA LEU A 33 2.24 -13.72 1.11
C LEU A 33 2.22 -12.39 0.34
N PHE A 34 3.16 -11.50 0.63
CA PHE A 34 3.27 -10.20 -0.05
C PHE A 34 3.65 -10.34 -1.53
N GLU A 35 4.57 -11.23 -1.87
CA GLU A 35 4.92 -11.51 -3.25
C GLU A 35 3.71 -11.96 -4.06
N ARG A 36 2.94 -12.94 -3.58
CA ARG A 36 1.70 -13.40 -4.24
C ARG A 36 0.66 -12.29 -4.39
N THR A 37 0.54 -11.44 -3.39
CA THR A 37 -0.48 -10.37 -3.39
C THR A 37 -0.14 -9.29 -4.41
N PHE A 38 1.13 -8.89 -4.50
CA PHE A 38 1.52 -7.66 -5.20
C PHE A 38 2.30 -7.88 -6.51
N GLU A 39 2.71 -9.12 -6.84
CA GLU A 39 3.47 -9.40 -8.06
C GLU A 39 2.79 -8.90 -9.34
N ALA A 40 1.46 -8.96 -9.41
CA ALA A 40 0.71 -8.52 -10.58
C ALA A 40 0.76 -7.00 -10.82
N THR A 41 1.12 -6.20 -9.81
CA THR A 41 1.21 -4.72 -9.91
C THR A 41 2.63 -4.23 -10.18
N THR A 42 3.63 -5.10 -10.18
CA THR A 42 5.02 -4.72 -10.45
C THR A 42 5.18 -4.21 -11.87
N ARG A 43 5.98 -3.14 -12.05
CA ARG A 43 6.20 -2.51 -13.35
C ARG A 43 7.13 -3.34 -14.23
N THR A 44 8.13 -3.96 -13.60
CA THR A 44 9.15 -4.77 -14.26
C THR A 44 9.18 -6.16 -13.69
N GLU A 45 9.47 -7.17 -14.54
CA GLU A 45 9.66 -8.54 -14.10
C GLU A 45 10.81 -8.62 -13.10
N GLY A 46 10.60 -9.35 -11.99
CA GLY A 46 11.60 -9.52 -10.94
C GLY A 46 11.76 -8.30 -9.99
N GLU A 47 10.87 -7.31 -10.09
CA GLU A 47 10.84 -6.20 -9.14
C GLU A 47 10.61 -6.71 -7.72
N THR A 48 11.42 -6.23 -6.78
CA THR A 48 11.36 -6.63 -5.38
C THR A 48 10.18 -6.01 -4.66
N ILE A 49 9.32 -6.84 -4.08
CA ILE A 49 8.15 -6.40 -3.31
C ILE A 49 8.52 -6.20 -1.84
N LEU A 50 9.01 -7.24 -1.19
CA LEU A 50 9.34 -7.23 0.23
C LEU A 50 10.52 -8.14 0.52
N THR A 51 11.51 -7.68 1.30
CA THR A 51 12.70 -8.44 1.70
C THR A 51 12.84 -8.51 3.21
N LYS A 52 13.63 -9.47 3.68
CA LYS A 52 14.03 -9.54 5.11
C LYS A 52 14.68 -8.25 5.59
N THR A 53 15.54 -7.64 4.78
CA THR A 53 16.20 -6.38 5.09
C THR A 53 15.20 -5.24 5.24
N MET A 54 14.19 -5.17 4.38
CA MET A 54 13.12 -4.16 4.48
C MET A 54 12.32 -4.34 5.77
N ILE A 55 11.87 -5.56 6.08
CA ILE A 55 11.12 -5.85 7.30
C ILE A 55 11.94 -5.51 8.55
N ASN A 56 13.21 -5.89 8.59
CA ASN A 56 14.11 -5.56 9.69
C ASN A 56 14.31 -4.04 9.83
N ASN A 57 14.41 -3.31 8.72
CA ASN A 57 14.50 -1.85 8.75
C ASN A 57 13.20 -1.22 9.30
N TYR A 58 12.03 -1.72 8.93
CA TYR A 58 10.74 -1.25 9.46
C TYR A 58 10.65 -1.50 10.97
N ALA A 59 11.08 -2.68 11.45
CA ALA A 59 11.14 -3.00 12.87
C ALA A 59 12.11 -2.07 13.62
N LYS A 60 13.31 -1.84 13.08
CA LYS A 60 14.31 -0.93 13.65
C LYS A 60 13.80 0.50 13.73
N LYS A 61 13.06 0.96 12.73
CA LYS A 61 12.42 2.29 12.71
C LYS A 61 11.16 2.36 13.56
N LYS A 62 10.72 1.24 14.15
CA LYS A 62 9.51 1.14 14.98
C LYS A 62 8.23 1.52 14.21
N LEU A 63 8.13 1.09 12.96
CA LEU A 63 6.93 1.32 12.14
C LEU A 63 5.78 0.38 12.53
N PHE A 64 6.08 -0.70 13.20
CA PHE A 64 5.11 -1.59 13.83
C PHE A 64 5.60 -2.02 15.22
N PHE A 65 4.67 -2.48 16.07
CA PHE A 65 4.98 -2.92 17.42
C PHE A 65 5.86 -4.19 17.42
N PRO A 66 6.60 -4.48 18.53
CA PRO A 66 7.58 -5.57 18.57
C PRO A 66 6.99 -6.93 18.22
N VAL A 67 7.78 -7.73 17.52
CA VAL A 67 7.48 -9.12 17.16
C VAL A 67 7.88 -10.03 18.30
N THR A 68 7.02 -10.97 18.70
CA THR A 68 7.28 -11.96 19.75
C THR A 68 7.56 -13.33 19.13
N ASN A 69 8.59 -14.04 19.62
CA ASN A 69 8.97 -15.38 19.15
C ASN A 69 9.20 -15.48 17.64
N LYS A 70 9.68 -14.40 17.00
CA LYS A 70 9.93 -14.30 15.56
C LYS A 70 8.68 -14.55 14.70
N LYS A 71 7.49 -14.40 15.25
CA LYS A 71 6.21 -14.60 14.58
C LYS A 71 5.45 -13.29 14.42
N TYR A 72 4.91 -13.10 13.23
CA TYR A 72 4.12 -11.95 12.82
C TYR A 72 2.64 -12.28 12.92
N THR A 73 1.91 -11.53 13.75
CA THR A 73 0.47 -11.66 13.93
C THR A 73 -0.29 -11.00 12.78
N LYS A 74 -1.59 -11.22 12.70
CA LYS A 74 -2.47 -10.54 11.74
C LYS A 74 -2.32 -9.01 11.78
N ASN A 75 -2.24 -8.43 12.98
CA ASN A 75 -2.02 -6.99 13.14
C ASN A 75 -0.67 -6.53 12.58
N HIS A 76 0.40 -7.30 12.71
CA HIS A 76 1.68 -7.00 12.06
C HIS A 76 1.53 -7.00 10.53
N LEU A 77 0.82 -7.97 9.96
CA LEU A 77 0.63 -8.07 8.51
C LEU A 77 -0.18 -6.88 7.97
N ILE A 78 -1.19 -6.43 8.69
CA ILE A 78 -1.95 -5.23 8.36
C ILE A 78 -1.03 -4.00 8.35
N LEU A 79 -0.23 -3.79 9.40
CA LEU A 79 0.70 -2.66 9.48
C LEU A 79 1.76 -2.71 8.37
N ILE A 80 2.33 -3.88 8.08
CA ILE A 80 3.30 -4.05 6.99
C ILE A 80 2.64 -3.76 5.63
N SER A 81 1.38 -4.14 5.43
CA SER A 81 0.63 -3.80 4.22
C SER A 81 0.45 -2.28 4.06
N LEU A 82 0.10 -1.58 5.14
CA LEU A 82 0.00 -0.12 5.12
C LEU A 82 1.36 0.54 4.84
N ILE A 83 2.44 0.05 5.42
CA ILE A 83 3.80 0.52 5.13
C ILE A 83 4.12 0.33 3.65
N TYR A 84 3.81 -0.85 3.10
CA TYR A 84 4.03 -1.15 1.69
C TYR A 84 3.32 -0.16 0.77
N GLN A 85 2.08 0.19 1.07
CA GLN A 85 1.30 1.16 0.30
C GLN A 85 1.84 2.60 0.44
N LEU A 86 2.31 2.97 1.63
CA LEU A 86 2.81 4.33 1.89
C LEU A 86 4.22 4.58 1.34
N LYS A 87 5.07 3.55 1.30
CA LYS A 87 6.51 3.70 0.97
C LYS A 87 6.79 4.28 -0.42
N GLY A 88 5.85 4.15 -1.35
CA GLY A 88 5.97 4.72 -2.70
C GLY A 88 5.58 6.19 -2.81
N THR A 89 4.99 6.75 -1.76
CA THR A 89 4.38 8.08 -1.80
C THR A 89 5.01 9.06 -0.81
N VAL A 90 5.25 8.62 0.43
CA VAL A 90 5.72 9.48 1.52
C VAL A 90 7.02 8.94 2.14
N SER A 91 7.72 9.78 2.90
CA SER A 91 8.97 9.42 3.55
C SER A 91 8.76 8.40 4.69
N ILE A 92 9.85 7.73 5.10
CA ILE A 92 9.78 6.78 6.22
C ILE A 92 9.40 7.45 7.55
N ASN A 93 9.77 8.71 7.74
CA ASN A 93 9.36 9.49 8.91
C ASN A 93 7.86 9.81 8.87
N ASP A 94 7.32 10.12 7.70
CA ASP A 94 5.88 10.33 7.49
C ASP A 94 5.09 9.04 7.72
N ILE A 95 5.61 7.90 7.27
CA ILE A 95 5.02 6.58 7.56
C ILE A 95 4.96 6.35 9.07
N LYS A 96 6.04 6.64 9.78
CA LYS A 96 6.09 6.49 11.24
C LYS A 96 5.05 7.39 11.93
N ALA A 97 4.98 8.67 11.56
CA ALA A 97 3.99 9.61 12.09
C ALA A 97 2.56 9.10 11.84
N THR A 98 2.27 8.68 10.61
CA THR A 98 0.95 8.17 10.22
C THR A 98 0.54 6.93 11.03
N LEU A 99 1.45 5.99 11.30
CA LEU A 99 1.14 4.72 11.95
C LEU A 99 1.26 4.75 13.48
N THR A 100 1.75 5.83 14.08
CA THR A 100 1.99 5.91 15.53
C THR A 100 0.72 5.66 16.33
N GLU A 101 -0.38 6.32 16.00
CA GLU A 101 -1.66 6.13 16.72
C GLU A 101 -2.22 4.72 16.56
N LEU A 102 -2.09 4.12 15.37
CA LEU A 102 -2.51 2.73 15.15
C LEU A 102 -1.71 1.76 16.03
N ASN A 103 -0.39 1.91 16.09
CA ASN A 103 0.47 1.09 16.94
C ASN A 103 0.12 1.25 18.43
N GLN A 104 -0.09 2.48 18.89
CA GLN A 104 -0.48 2.77 20.27
C GLN A 104 -1.87 2.22 20.59
N GLY A 105 -2.82 2.38 19.68
CA GLY A 105 -4.18 1.88 19.85
C GLY A 105 -4.23 0.36 19.96
N VAL A 106 -3.42 -0.36 19.18
CA VAL A 106 -3.29 -1.82 19.29
C VAL A 106 -2.63 -2.20 20.63
N ALA A 107 -1.53 -1.55 21.01
CA ALA A 107 -0.81 -1.84 22.25
C ALA A 107 -1.66 -1.58 23.50
N ASN A 108 -2.52 -0.58 23.47
CA ASN A 108 -3.40 -0.18 24.58
C ASN A 108 -4.79 -0.84 24.53
N GLU A 109 -5.03 -1.71 23.55
CA GLU A 109 -6.34 -2.36 23.30
C GLU A 109 -7.50 -1.37 23.12
N THR A 110 -7.21 -0.16 22.63
CA THR A 110 -8.19 0.91 22.40
C THR A 110 -8.67 0.98 20.96
N LEU A 111 -8.04 0.23 20.04
CA LEU A 111 -8.33 0.24 18.61
C LEU A 111 -8.43 -1.18 18.05
N ASN A 112 -9.49 -1.44 17.30
CA ASN A 112 -9.61 -2.65 16.48
C ASN A 112 -8.97 -2.40 15.12
N LEU A 113 -7.74 -2.86 14.92
CA LEU A 113 -6.98 -2.63 13.69
C LEU A 113 -7.61 -3.33 12.48
N GLU A 114 -8.23 -4.51 12.66
CA GLU A 114 -8.92 -5.19 11.57
C GLU A 114 -10.12 -4.38 11.06
N ALA A 115 -10.93 -3.81 11.97
CA ALA A 115 -12.05 -2.95 11.59
C ALA A 115 -11.58 -1.66 10.89
N PHE A 116 -10.50 -1.04 11.38
CA PHE A 116 -9.87 0.09 10.71
C PHE A 116 -9.41 -0.28 9.30
N TYR A 117 -8.73 -1.40 9.16
CA TYR A 117 -8.21 -1.86 7.88
C TYR A 117 -9.32 -2.25 6.90
N ALA A 118 -10.42 -2.87 7.38
CA ALA A 118 -11.59 -3.14 6.55
C ALA A 118 -12.16 -1.84 5.95
N SER A 119 -12.30 -0.80 6.74
CA SER A 119 -12.74 0.52 6.27
C SER A 119 -11.75 1.15 5.27
N TYR A 120 -10.45 0.98 5.50
CA TYR A 120 -9.43 1.39 4.53
C TYR A 120 -9.59 0.65 3.18
N LEU A 121 -9.80 -0.66 3.20
CA LEU A 121 -10.01 -1.47 1.99
C LEU A 121 -11.23 -1.01 1.20
N GLU A 122 -12.33 -0.68 1.88
CA GLU A 122 -13.52 -0.09 1.22
C GLU A 122 -13.20 1.26 0.56
N ASN A 123 -12.37 2.08 1.20
CA ASN A 123 -11.90 3.34 0.61
C ASN A 123 -11.07 3.13 -0.65
N THR A 124 -10.19 2.11 -0.68
CA THR A 124 -9.37 1.82 -1.87
C THR A 124 -10.24 1.40 -3.06
N VAL A 125 -11.30 0.63 -2.84
CA VAL A 125 -12.26 0.27 -3.90
C VAL A 125 -12.93 1.53 -4.47
N ARG A 126 -13.45 2.40 -3.62
CA ARG A 126 -14.07 3.68 -4.06
C ARG A 126 -13.09 4.58 -4.81
N ASN A 127 -11.84 4.63 -4.36
CA ASN A 127 -10.81 5.41 -5.05
C ASN A 127 -10.54 4.89 -6.46
N LEU A 128 -10.46 3.56 -6.62
CA LEU A 128 -10.25 2.94 -7.93
C LEU A 128 -11.44 3.20 -8.87
N GLU A 129 -12.67 2.99 -8.39
CA GLU A 129 -13.89 3.27 -9.16
C GLU A 129 -13.97 4.73 -9.64
N THR A 130 -13.63 5.68 -8.75
CA THR A 130 -13.59 7.11 -9.09
C THR A 130 -12.55 7.39 -10.17
N PHE A 131 -11.34 6.84 -10.00
CA PHE A 131 -10.26 6.99 -10.97
C PHE A 131 -10.64 6.41 -12.33
N GLU A 132 -11.20 5.21 -12.39
CA GLU A 132 -11.61 4.56 -13.64
C GLU A 132 -12.72 5.36 -14.35
N ALA A 133 -13.68 5.90 -13.60
CA ALA A 133 -14.73 6.75 -14.15
C ALA A 133 -14.18 8.05 -14.77
N GLU A 134 -13.18 8.67 -14.13
CA GLU A 134 -12.50 9.86 -14.65
C GLU A 134 -11.71 9.54 -15.93
N GLN A 135 -11.01 8.39 -15.97
CA GLN A 135 -10.23 7.99 -17.13
C GLN A 135 -11.09 7.59 -18.34
N ALA A 136 -12.26 7.03 -18.13
CA ALA A 136 -13.18 6.61 -19.20
C ALA A 136 -13.63 7.75 -20.13
N SER A 137 -13.46 9.00 -19.73
CA SER A 137 -13.80 10.19 -20.51
C SER A 137 -12.64 10.77 -21.34
N ALA A 138 -11.43 10.19 -21.22
CA ALA A 138 -10.26 10.67 -21.96
C ALA A 138 -10.25 10.13 -23.40
N ASP A 139 -10.16 11.05 -24.38
CA ASP A 139 -10.05 10.71 -25.80
C ASP A 139 -8.55 10.61 -26.17
N GLU A 140 -8.05 9.40 -26.47
CA GLU A 140 -6.62 9.10 -26.59
C GLU A 140 -6.15 8.97 -28.05
N ASN A 141 -6.71 9.74 -28.99
CA ASN A 141 -6.51 9.47 -30.40
C ASN A 141 -5.18 9.97 -30.99
N GLU A 142 -4.48 10.93 -30.36
CA GLU A 142 -3.25 11.50 -30.89
C GLU A 142 -2.06 11.34 -29.90
N PRO A 143 -0.81 11.13 -30.41
CA PRO A 143 0.36 10.98 -29.53
C PRO A 143 0.61 12.18 -28.61
N ILE A 144 0.28 13.38 -29.04
CA ILE A 144 0.41 14.59 -28.22
C ILE A 144 -0.57 14.58 -27.05
N ASP A 145 -1.77 14.04 -27.26
CA ASP A 145 -2.79 13.91 -26.19
C ASP A 145 -2.33 12.91 -25.13
N GLN A 146 -1.71 11.81 -25.53
CA GLN A 146 -1.11 10.85 -24.60
C GLN A 146 -0.02 11.49 -23.73
N LEU A 147 0.84 12.35 -24.30
CA LEU A 147 1.86 13.09 -23.53
C LEU A 147 1.21 14.05 -22.53
N GLN A 148 0.18 14.77 -22.93
CA GLN A 148 -0.57 15.65 -22.02
C GLN A 148 -1.22 14.86 -20.89
N GLN A 149 -1.78 13.69 -21.17
CA GLN A 149 -2.36 12.82 -20.16
C GLN A 149 -1.33 12.31 -19.17
N ILE A 150 -0.14 11.87 -19.63
CA ILE A 150 0.95 11.45 -18.74
C ILE A 150 1.33 12.60 -17.79
N LEU A 151 1.51 13.82 -18.32
CA LEU A 151 1.85 14.99 -17.51
C LEU A 151 0.74 15.34 -16.50
N SER A 152 -0.52 15.22 -16.91
CA SER A 152 -1.66 15.46 -16.03
C SER A 152 -1.72 14.44 -14.89
N LEU A 153 -1.57 13.15 -15.17
CA LEU A 153 -1.53 12.10 -14.16
C LEU A 153 -0.37 12.30 -13.17
N ALA A 154 0.81 12.67 -13.66
CA ALA A 154 1.97 12.97 -12.80
C ALA A 154 1.71 14.20 -11.92
N HIS A 155 1.05 15.23 -12.45
CA HIS A 155 0.66 16.41 -11.68
C HIS A 155 -0.37 16.07 -10.61
N MET A 156 -1.41 15.29 -10.93
CA MET A 156 -2.40 14.84 -9.96
C MET A 156 -1.78 14.01 -8.83
N SER A 157 -0.86 13.10 -9.17
CA SER A 157 -0.10 12.33 -8.18
C SER A 157 0.66 13.25 -7.20
N ASN A 158 1.29 14.31 -7.70
CA ASN A 158 1.98 15.30 -6.86
C ASN A 158 1.01 16.07 -5.95
N LEU A 159 -0.20 16.42 -6.43
CA LEU A 159 -1.21 17.09 -5.63
C LEU A 159 -1.69 16.21 -4.48
N TYR A 160 -2.01 14.95 -4.76
CA TYR A 160 -2.45 13.99 -3.74
C TYR A 160 -1.36 13.73 -2.69
N ARG A 161 -0.12 13.53 -3.12
CA ARG A 161 1.02 13.37 -2.21
C ARG A 161 1.18 14.57 -1.28
N ARG A 162 1.19 15.79 -1.82
CA ARG A 162 1.31 17.02 -1.02
C ARG A 162 0.15 17.23 -0.08
N ALA A 163 -1.06 16.84 -0.48
CA ALA A 163 -2.22 16.89 0.41
C ALA A 163 -2.06 15.92 1.59
N ALA A 164 -1.59 14.70 1.35
CA ALA A 164 -1.28 13.73 2.39
C ALA A 164 -0.18 14.24 3.34
N GLU A 165 0.92 14.76 2.81
CA GLU A 165 2.03 15.35 3.59
C GLU A 165 1.54 16.47 4.52
N ARG A 166 0.66 17.36 4.04
CA ARG A 166 0.06 18.42 4.88
C ARG A 166 -0.76 17.86 6.04
N MET A 167 -1.49 16.77 5.81
CA MET A 167 -2.25 16.13 6.90
C MET A 167 -1.33 15.47 7.91
N ILE A 168 -0.24 14.84 7.45
CA ILE A 168 0.78 14.22 8.29
C ILE A 168 1.45 15.28 9.18
N ASP A 169 1.82 16.44 8.61
CA ASP A 169 2.42 17.55 9.36
C ASP A 169 1.51 18.06 10.51
N GLN A 170 0.20 17.85 10.41
CA GLN A 170 -0.76 18.20 11.46
C GLN A 170 -0.88 17.15 12.57
N LEU A 171 -0.41 15.92 12.35
CA LEU A 171 -0.41 14.88 13.39
C LEU A 171 0.63 15.14 14.48
N ASP A 172 1.73 15.81 14.12
CA ASP A 172 2.84 16.12 15.03
C ASP A 172 2.60 17.42 15.84
N GLY A 173 1.49 18.11 15.64
CA GLY A 173 1.06 19.33 16.35
C GLY A 173 0.02 19.05 17.40
#